data_c1c37cc40e2d414cade831cd7d0bb4f2
#
_entry.id   c1c37cc40e2d414cade831cd7d0bb4f2
#
_cell.length_a   1.000
_cell.length_b   1.000
_cell.length_c   1.000
_cell.angle_alpha   90.00
_cell.angle_beta   90.00
_cell.angle_gamma   90.00
#
_symmetry.space_group_name_H-M   'P 1'
#
loop_
_entity.id
_entity.type
_entity.pdbx_description
1 polymer ?
#
loop_
_entity_poly.entity_id
_entity_poly.type
_entity_poly.pdbx_seq_one_letter_code
_entity_poly.pdbx_strand_id
1 'polypeptide(L)'
;MFYDYANSGKKIILFAYDRKEYESSRGMYETIDSYPFDYTEKAEEVIPFAHCSGGTPDNAFMQKYASYEDGHGAEKICRQVFLHEDCCRKYQYHGNGKKNILIYAGDLDLNGITTVLYSQLHELDLTRYNYFISFRSLYVKDHPERMERLPEGVGIYPLASEMNMDLLTMAVQLLKLKGHTGSWAEHRLHTAYRREWKKHFGSTEFACVIHYNGYEAYTTSLLEEAPCPRSIWIHNDMAREVHLKGNMNPYLLKEAYHTYDHIVPVSEDLIQPVVSEFGADRSRITVIHNCHDYQSVLERSLAPVAFNEDTLSNVSLETLQSVLDSDAPKFISIGRFSPEKGHKRLLDAFEQYWKEHPDTWLIIIGGVGDLYDETLAHTRALRASDHIILIRAVTNPMPILKRCDLFLLSSYYEGQGIVLMLSLIHI
;
A
#
# COMPACT_ATOMS: atom_id res chain seq x y z
N MET A 1 28.13 9.67 -12.28
CA MET A 1 28.93 10.54 -13.14
C MET A 1 30.19 11.10 -12.42
N PHE A 2 30.08 11.86 -11.33
CA PHE A 2 31.31 12.40 -10.69
C PHE A 2 32.13 11.31 -9.97
N TYR A 3 31.52 10.24 -9.47
CA TYR A 3 32.24 9.07 -8.93
C TYR A 3 33.13 8.42 -9.99
N ASP A 4 32.64 8.26 -11.23
CA ASP A 4 33.42 7.68 -12.33
C ASP A 4 34.55 8.61 -12.74
N TYR A 5 34.28 9.93 -12.80
CA TYR A 5 35.27 10.93 -13.17
C TYR A 5 36.38 11.09 -12.11
N ALA A 6 36.05 10.81 -10.83
CA ALA A 6 37.03 10.85 -9.73
C ALA A 6 38.25 9.94 -9.98
N ASN A 7 38.05 8.81 -10.70
CA ASN A 7 39.14 7.91 -11.09
C ASN A 7 40.20 8.58 -11.98
N SER A 8 39.87 9.71 -12.57
CA SER A 8 40.87 10.50 -13.35
C SER A 8 41.84 11.28 -12.45
N GLY A 9 41.58 11.41 -11.15
CA GLY A 9 42.33 12.23 -10.21
C GLY A 9 42.22 13.73 -10.47
N LYS A 10 41.36 14.14 -11.42
CA LYS A 10 41.22 15.55 -11.82
C LYS A 10 40.20 16.26 -10.94
N LYS A 11 40.32 17.61 -10.98
CA LYS A 11 39.38 18.48 -10.24
C LYS A 11 37.95 18.29 -10.68
N ILE A 12 37.06 18.25 -9.69
CA ILE A 12 35.62 18.19 -9.84
C ILE A 12 35.00 19.43 -9.21
N ILE A 13 34.07 20.05 -9.91
CA ILE A 13 33.26 21.15 -9.42
C ILE A 13 31.80 20.72 -9.59
N LEU A 14 31.06 20.73 -8.49
CA LEU A 14 29.64 20.40 -8.51
C LEU A 14 28.83 21.68 -8.67
N PHE A 15 28.18 21.84 -9.82
CA PHE A 15 27.24 22.94 -10.06
C PHE A 15 25.84 22.51 -9.63
N ALA A 16 25.39 22.93 -8.44
CA ALA A 16 24.23 22.47 -7.74
C ALA A 16 23.12 23.52 -7.67
N TYR A 17 22.82 24.18 -8.80
CA TYR A 17 21.81 25.25 -8.89
C TYR A 17 20.40 24.81 -8.46
N ASP A 18 20.10 23.52 -8.54
CA ASP A 18 18.84 22.87 -8.19
C ASP A 18 18.95 22.02 -6.90
N ARG A 19 19.94 22.29 -6.05
CA ARG A 19 20.28 21.48 -4.87
C ARG A 19 19.06 21.05 -4.06
N LYS A 20 18.19 21.99 -3.68
CA LYS A 20 17.03 21.71 -2.83
C LYS A 20 16.02 20.79 -3.51
N GLU A 21 15.78 21.03 -4.81
CA GLU A 21 14.87 20.18 -5.60
C GLU A 21 15.46 18.78 -5.78
N TYR A 22 16.77 18.68 -6.06
CA TYR A 22 17.45 17.41 -6.23
C TYR A 22 17.46 16.59 -4.94
N GLU A 23 17.79 17.21 -3.80
CA GLU A 23 17.80 16.56 -2.48
C GLU A 23 16.39 16.06 -2.09
N SER A 24 15.32 16.83 -2.40
CA SER A 24 13.94 16.45 -2.07
C SER A 24 13.35 15.41 -3.03
N SER A 25 13.71 15.44 -4.32
CA SER A 25 13.10 14.58 -5.34
C SER A 25 13.86 13.28 -5.61
N ARG A 26 15.20 13.31 -5.56
CA ARG A 26 16.06 12.15 -5.87
C ARG A 26 16.87 11.67 -4.69
N GLY A 27 17.17 12.56 -3.76
CA GLY A 27 18.06 12.30 -2.65
C GLY A 27 19.54 12.20 -3.05
N MET A 28 20.40 12.20 -2.06
CA MET A 28 21.83 11.97 -2.20
C MET A 28 22.26 10.92 -1.18
N TYR A 29 23.30 10.13 -1.50
CA TYR A 29 23.87 9.18 -0.54
C TYR A 29 24.49 9.86 0.67
N GLU A 30 25.03 11.07 0.46
CA GLU A 30 25.60 11.92 1.50
C GLU A 30 25.30 13.37 1.15
N THR A 31 25.44 14.27 2.12
CA THR A 31 25.29 15.70 1.87
C THR A 31 26.38 16.21 0.96
N ILE A 32 26.09 17.19 0.11
CA ILE A 32 27.07 17.74 -0.85
C ILE A 32 28.31 18.25 -0.14
N ASP A 33 28.17 18.73 1.09
CA ASP A 33 29.24 19.29 1.91
C ASP A 33 30.23 18.22 2.42
N SER A 34 29.87 16.94 2.35
CA SER A 34 30.73 15.82 2.79
C SER A 34 31.71 15.35 1.71
N TYR A 35 31.56 15.81 0.48
CA TYR A 35 32.45 15.46 -0.61
C TYR A 35 33.70 16.37 -0.63
N PRO A 36 34.87 15.87 -1.05
CA PRO A 36 36.12 16.68 -1.14
C PRO A 36 36.15 17.62 -2.35
N PHE A 37 34.99 17.91 -2.95
CA PHE A 37 34.82 18.68 -4.16
C PHE A 37 34.33 20.09 -3.88
N ASP A 38 34.78 21.07 -4.68
CA ASP A 38 34.16 22.38 -4.67
C ASP A 38 32.73 22.31 -5.21
N TYR A 39 31.80 23.05 -4.63
CA TYR A 39 30.47 23.18 -5.20
C TYR A 39 29.95 24.62 -5.16
N THR A 40 29.04 24.94 -6.05
CA THR A 40 28.38 26.25 -6.10
C THR A 40 26.98 26.14 -6.68
N GLU A 41 26.07 26.98 -6.20
CA GLU A 41 24.72 27.15 -6.76
C GLU A 41 24.65 28.28 -7.80
N LYS A 42 25.78 29.05 -8.00
CA LYS A 42 25.83 30.20 -8.86
C LYS A 42 26.74 29.95 -10.08
N ALA A 43 26.23 30.19 -11.28
CA ALA A 43 26.94 29.93 -12.51
C ALA A 43 28.23 30.78 -12.65
N GLU A 44 28.23 32.01 -12.15
CA GLU A 44 29.37 32.94 -12.20
C GLU A 44 30.58 32.49 -11.35
N GLU A 45 30.36 31.63 -10.36
CA GLU A 45 31.38 31.11 -9.47
C GLU A 45 32.10 29.88 -10.04
N VAL A 46 31.55 29.22 -11.05
CA VAL A 46 32.10 27.95 -11.61
C VAL A 46 33.52 28.20 -12.21
N ILE A 47 33.70 29.28 -12.97
CA ILE A 47 35.00 29.61 -13.57
C ILE A 47 36.06 30.02 -12.51
N PRO A 48 35.74 30.88 -11.54
CA PRO A 48 36.63 31.13 -10.40
C PRO A 48 37.05 29.86 -9.68
N PHE A 49 36.15 28.93 -9.36
CA PHE A 49 36.49 27.65 -8.72
C PHE A 49 37.42 26.79 -9.59
N ALA A 50 37.32 26.85 -10.92
CA ALA A 50 38.23 26.11 -11.80
C ALA A 50 39.68 26.52 -11.65
N HIS A 51 39.95 27.76 -11.22
CA HIS A 51 41.31 28.31 -11.01
C HIS A 51 41.80 28.20 -9.56
N CYS A 52 40.93 27.82 -8.60
CA CYS A 52 41.34 27.61 -7.22
C CYS A 52 42.08 26.27 -7.05
N SER A 53 42.92 26.17 -5.99
CA SER A 53 43.48 24.89 -5.55
C SER A 53 42.41 24.10 -4.77
N GLY A 54 42.36 22.78 -4.93
CA GLY A 54 41.39 21.90 -4.25
C GLY A 54 40.36 21.28 -5.21
N GLY A 55 39.38 20.62 -4.67
CA GLY A 55 38.30 19.95 -5.44
C GLY A 55 38.74 18.68 -6.17
N THR A 56 39.89 18.10 -5.81
CA THR A 56 40.33 16.79 -6.31
C THR A 56 39.93 15.67 -5.38
N PRO A 57 39.65 14.46 -5.88
CA PRO A 57 39.36 13.31 -5.05
C PRO A 57 40.51 13.06 -4.07
N ASP A 58 40.21 12.97 -2.80
CA ASP A 58 41.19 12.58 -1.77
C ASP A 58 41.23 11.06 -1.56
N ASN A 59 42.21 10.60 -0.78
CA ASN A 59 42.37 9.18 -0.51
C ASN A 59 41.16 8.58 0.24
N ALA A 60 40.51 9.32 1.10
CA ALA A 60 39.34 8.84 1.86
C ALA A 60 38.14 8.61 0.94
N PHE A 61 37.91 9.56 0.03
CA PHE A 61 36.88 9.43 -1.00
C PHE A 61 37.16 8.23 -1.94
N MET A 62 38.40 8.11 -2.45
CA MET A 62 38.78 7.02 -3.34
C MET A 62 38.68 5.66 -2.65
N GLN A 63 39.08 5.57 -1.40
CA GLN A 63 38.98 4.34 -0.63
C GLN A 63 37.51 3.94 -0.37
N LYS A 64 36.65 4.91 -0.17
CA LYS A 64 35.24 4.67 0.08
C LYS A 64 34.46 4.28 -1.17
N TYR A 65 34.67 4.97 -2.28
CA TYR A 65 33.85 4.87 -3.47
C TYR A 65 34.49 4.19 -4.67
N ALA A 66 35.79 4.08 -4.70
CA ALA A 66 36.56 3.56 -5.84
C ALA A 66 37.67 2.56 -5.44
N SER A 67 37.54 1.91 -4.26
CA SER A 67 38.57 1.01 -3.73
C SER A 67 38.86 -0.22 -4.60
N TYR A 68 37.98 -0.57 -5.52
CA TYR A 68 38.12 -1.70 -6.44
C TYR A 68 38.38 -1.29 -7.88
N GLU A 69 38.52 0.01 -8.14
CA GLU A 69 38.78 0.54 -9.49
C GLU A 69 40.24 0.41 -9.86
N ASP A 70 40.56 -0.51 -10.74
CA ASP A 70 41.89 -0.76 -11.26
C ASP A 70 41.96 -0.65 -12.79
N GLY A 71 40.89 -0.16 -13.43
CA GLY A 71 40.77 -0.04 -14.89
C GLY A 71 40.43 -1.35 -15.60
N HIS A 72 40.39 -2.48 -14.91
CA HIS A 72 40.12 -3.81 -15.49
C HIS A 72 38.75 -4.39 -15.10
N GLY A 73 37.82 -3.58 -14.54
CA GLY A 73 36.54 -4.05 -14.08
C GLY A 73 35.70 -4.73 -15.16
N ALA A 74 35.60 -4.13 -16.34
CA ALA A 74 34.86 -4.71 -17.47
C ALA A 74 35.47 -6.04 -17.95
N GLU A 75 36.83 -6.10 -18.07
CA GLU A 75 37.50 -7.34 -18.43
C GLU A 75 37.25 -8.45 -17.42
N LYS A 76 37.39 -8.17 -16.13
CA LYS A 76 37.11 -9.13 -15.04
C LYS A 76 35.67 -9.63 -15.08
N ILE A 77 34.68 -8.74 -15.26
CA ILE A 77 33.30 -9.14 -15.41
C ILE A 77 33.10 -10.05 -16.61
N CYS A 78 33.65 -9.70 -17.77
CA CYS A 78 33.57 -10.54 -18.96
C CYS A 78 34.21 -11.93 -18.75
N ARG A 79 35.38 -11.98 -18.14
CA ARG A 79 36.03 -13.26 -17.82
C ARG A 79 35.21 -14.10 -16.83
N GLN A 80 34.69 -13.47 -15.79
CA GLN A 80 33.88 -14.15 -14.80
C GLN A 80 32.54 -14.69 -15.36
N VAL A 81 31.83 -13.86 -16.17
CA VAL A 81 30.47 -14.15 -16.62
C VAL A 81 30.45 -15.05 -17.85
N PHE A 82 31.33 -14.78 -18.85
CA PHE A 82 31.30 -15.49 -20.13
C PHE A 82 32.33 -16.61 -20.22
N LEU A 83 33.48 -16.48 -19.58
CA LEU A 83 34.54 -17.49 -19.61
C LEU A 83 34.52 -18.37 -18.36
N HIS A 84 33.67 -18.05 -17.38
CA HIS A 84 33.57 -18.78 -16.10
C HIS A 84 34.89 -18.86 -15.31
N GLU A 85 35.78 -17.89 -15.52
CA GLU A 85 37.03 -17.78 -14.78
C GLU A 85 36.79 -17.13 -13.41
N ASP A 86 37.45 -17.66 -12.38
CA ASP A 86 37.30 -17.16 -11.01
C ASP A 86 38.27 -16.00 -10.75
N CYS A 87 37.95 -14.82 -11.29
CA CYS A 87 38.80 -13.63 -11.26
C CYS A 87 38.19 -12.43 -10.48
N CYS A 88 36.97 -12.59 -9.96
CA CYS A 88 36.28 -11.57 -9.16
C CYS A 88 36.04 -12.04 -7.74
N ARG A 89 36.03 -11.10 -6.80
CA ARG A 89 35.56 -11.38 -5.45
C ARG A 89 34.06 -11.75 -5.48
N LYS A 90 33.74 -12.94 -5.05
CA LYS A 90 32.35 -13.42 -4.94
C LYS A 90 31.87 -13.21 -3.52
N TYR A 91 30.72 -12.58 -3.40
CA TYR A 91 29.95 -12.60 -2.16
C TYR A 91 28.89 -13.66 -2.29
N GLN A 92 29.06 -14.76 -1.57
CA GLN A 92 28.05 -15.78 -1.50
C GLN A 92 27.11 -15.42 -0.35
N TYR A 93 25.87 -15.09 -0.68
CA TYR A 93 24.84 -14.92 0.33
C TYR A 93 24.45 -16.31 0.86
N HIS A 94 24.74 -16.54 2.12
CA HIS A 94 24.26 -17.72 2.82
C HIS A 94 22.92 -17.36 3.44
N GLY A 95 21.85 -17.96 2.94
CA GLY A 95 20.52 -17.81 3.53
C GLY A 95 20.53 -18.24 5.00
N ASN A 96 19.63 -17.69 5.78
CA ASN A 96 19.48 -18.02 7.21
C ASN A 96 18.78 -19.39 7.47
N GLY A 97 18.50 -20.16 6.42
CA GLY A 97 17.83 -21.46 6.50
C GLY A 97 16.33 -21.41 6.70
N LYS A 98 15.74 -20.23 6.86
CA LYS A 98 14.30 -20.07 7.00
C LYS A 98 13.61 -20.11 5.64
N LYS A 99 12.36 -20.57 5.62
CA LYS A 99 11.51 -20.54 4.43
C LYS A 99 11.01 -19.14 4.17
N ASN A 100 10.98 -18.72 2.91
CA ASN A 100 10.48 -17.43 2.48
C ASN A 100 8.97 -17.48 2.21
N ILE A 101 8.24 -16.48 2.65
CA ILE A 101 6.82 -16.28 2.39
C ILE A 101 6.65 -14.93 1.68
N LEU A 102 5.99 -14.92 0.54
CA LEU A 102 5.67 -13.70 -0.20
C LEU A 102 4.22 -13.29 0.08
N ILE A 103 4.01 -12.03 0.45
CA ILE A 103 2.68 -11.45 0.67
C ILE A 103 2.52 -10.27 -0.29
N TYR A 104 1.59 -10.35 -1.21
CA TYR A 104 1.23 -9.23 -2.07
C TYR A 104 0.16 -8.38 -1.38
N ALA A 105 0.51 -7.12 -1.12
CA ALA A 105 -0.24 -6.19 -0.28
C ALA A 105 -1.05 -5.14 -1.07
N GLY A 106 -1.03 -5.17 -2.39
CA GLY A 106 -1.66 -4.13 -3.22
C GLY A 106 -0.77 -2.88 -3.33
N ASP A 107 -1.37 -1.72 -3.18
CA ASP A 107 -0.72 -0.40 -3.26
C ASP A 107 -0.39 0.21 -1.89
N LEU A 108 -0.61 -0.52 -0.81
CA LEU A 108 -0.44 -0.08 0.58
C LEU A 108 -1.23 1.20 0.92
N ASP A 109 -2.35 1.42 0.26
CA ASP A 109 -3.18 2.60 0.48
C ASP A 109 -3.83 2.61 1.87
N LEU A 110 -4.19 3.80 2.37
CA LEU A 110 -4.82 3.95 3.68
C LEU A 110 -6.28 3.49 3.63
N ASN A 111 -6.48 2.19 3.83
CA ASN A 111 -7.79 1.55 3.86
C ASN A 111 -7.85 0.45 4.92
N GLY A 112 -9.03 -0.14 5.13
CA GLY A 112 -9.24 -1.20 6.13
C GLY A 112 -8.37 -2.43 5.89
N ILE A 113 -8.19 -2.86 4.64
CA ILE A 113 -7.40 -4.05 4.27
C ILE A 113 -5.94 -3.84 4.66
N THR A 114 -5.37 -2.70 4.28
CA THR A 114 -3.97 -2.35 4.58
C THR A 114 -3.75 -2.14 6.09
N THR A 115 -4.72 -1.55 6.79
CA THR A 115 -4.64 -1.37 8.24
C THR A 115 -4.55 -2.73 8.96
N VAL A 116 -5.36 -3.69 8.56
CA VAL A 116 -5.30 -5.07 9.11
C VAL A 116 -4.00 -5.75 8.73
N LEU A 117 -3.55 -5.58 7.49
CA LEU A 117 -2.27 -6.15 7.07
C LEU A 117 -1.12 -5.68 7.98
N TYR A 118 -1.01 -4.38 8.24
CA TYR A 118 0.02 -3.88 9.16
C TYR A 118 -0.10 -4.50 10.55
N SER A 119 -1.32 -4.59 11.11
CA SER A 119 -1.54 -5.26 12.41
C SER A 119 -1.07 -6.73 12.37
N GLN A 120 -1.40 -7.46 11.30
CA GLN A 120 -0.98 -8.85 11.13
C GLN A 120 0.53 -9.00 10.98
N LEU A 121 1.19 -8.08 10.26
CA LEU A 121 2.63 -8.12 10.05
C LEU A 121 3.42 -7.96 11.35
N HIS A 122 2.92 -7.20 12.32
CA HIS A 122 3.54 -7.05 13.65
C HIS A 122 3.46 -8.32 14.50
N GLU A 123 2.49 -9.21 14.22
CA GLU A 123 2.29 -10.47 14.93
C GLU A 123 3.01 -11.67 14.27
N LEU A 124 3.74 -11.44 13.17
CA LEU A 124 4.41 -12.52 12.44
C LEU A 124 5.61 -13.07 13.22
N ASP A 125 5.75 -14.41 13.19
CA ASP A 125 6.91 -15.09 13.76
C ASP A 125 8.12 -15.00 12.84
N LEU A 126 8.88 -13.93 12.95
CA LEU A 126 10.12 -13.69 12.20
C LEU A 126 11.26 -14.64 12.60
N THR A 127 11.12 -15.43 13.66
CA THR A 127 12.14 -16.42 14.04
C THR A 127 12.07 -17.65 13.17
N ARG A 128 10.89 -17.98 12.64
CA ARG A 128 10.59 -19.21 11.90
C ARG A 128 10.62 -19.03 10.38
N TYR A 129 10.17 -17.87 9.90
CA TYR A 129 10.04 -17.58 8.47
C TYR A 129 10.67 -16.24 8.12
N ASN A 130 11.07 -16.08 6.86
CA ASN A 130 11.31 -14.78 6.25
C ASN A 130 10.04 -14.34 5.53
N TYR A 131 9.55 -13.15 5.82
CA TYR A 131 8.39 -12.57 5.14
C TYR A 131 8.83 -11.45 4.23
N PHE A 132 8.28 -11.44 3.04
CA PHE A 132 8.52 -10.44 2.01
C PHE A 132 7.19 -9.82 1.59
N ILE A 133 7.12 -8.50 1.64
CA ILE A 133 5.96 -7.75 1.18
C ILE A 133 6.20 -7.30 -0.25
N SER A 134 5.29 -7.65 -1.13
CA SER A 134 5.25 -7.17 -2.51
C SER A 134 4.10 -6.18 -2.67
N PHE A 135 4.36 -5.11 -3.39
CA PHE A 135 3.41 -4.02 -3.64
C PHE A 135 3.76 -3.31 -4.95
N ARG A 136 2.83 -2.53 -5.49
CA ARG A 136 3.10 -1.71 -6.69
C ARG A 136 3.85 -0.45 -6.29
N SER A 137 5.12 -0.37 -6.65
CA SER A 137 6.02 0.73 -6.27
C SER A 137 5.58 2.11 -6.75
N LEU A 138 4.86 2.18 -7.89
CA LEU A 138 4.36 3.44 -8.44
C LEU A 138 3.47 4.19 -7.44
N TYR A 139 2.63 3.48 -6.69
CA TYR A 139 1.71 4.08 -5.72
C TYR A 139 2.35 4.41 -4.38
N VAL A 140 3.49 3.81 -4.07
CA VAL A 140 4.21 4.05 -2.80
C VAL A 140 5.25 5.16 -2.94
N LYS A 141 5.68 5.46 -4.17
CA LYS A 141 6.71 6.48 -4.44
C LYS A 141 6.38 7.84 -3.85
N ASP A 142 5.12 8.26 -3.96
CA ASP A 142 4.65 9.56 -3.49
C ASP A 142 4.22 9.53 -2.00
N HIS A 143 4.29 8.35 -1.36
CA HIS A 143 3.87 8.09 0.01
C HIS A 143 4.88 7.20 0.76
N PRO A 144 6.13 7.64 0.94
CA PRO A 144 7.19 6.84 1.56
C PRO A 144 6.88 6.45 3.02
N GLU A 145 6.06 7.25 3.73
CA GLU A 145 5.59 6.97 5.09
C GLU A 145 4.84 5.64 5.22
N ARG A 146 4.29 5.10 4.12
CA ARG A 146 3.66 3.78 4.10
C ARG A 146 4.66 2.66 4.39
N MET A 147 5.91 2.84 3.95
CA MET A 147 6.99 1.87 4.16
C MET A 147 7.50 1.87 5.61
N GLU A 148 7.48 3.03 6.28
CA GLU A 148 7.90 3.17 7.67
C GLU A 148 7.03 2.39 8.66
N ARG A 149 5.81 2.02 8.23
CA ARG A 149 4.87 1.21 9.01
C ARG A 149 5.14 -0.30 8.94
N LEU A 150 6.02 -0.74 8.07
CA LEU A 150 6.40 -2.15 7.99
C LEU A 150 7.32 -2.50 9.18
N PRO A 151 7.11 -3.66 9.83
CA PRO A 151 7.96 -4.08 10.94
C PRO A 151 9.39 -4.33 10.47
N GLU A 152 10.33 -4.05 11.36
CA GLU A 152 11.74 -4.38 11.14
C GLU A 152 11.91 -5.89 10.90
N GLY A 153 12.76 -6.26 9.94
CA GLY A 153 13.00 -7.66 9.58
C GLY A 153 12.07 -8.24 8.51
N VAL A 154 11.05 -7.50 8.09
CA VAL A 154 10.26 -7.85 6.90
C VAL A 154 10.96 -7.33 5.65
N GLY A 155 11.22 -8.22 4.70
CA GLY A 155 11.81 -7.87 3.42
C GLY A 155 10.80 -7.25 2.46
N ILE A 156 11.27 -6.57 1.42
CA ILE A 156 10.42 -5.92 0.42
C ILE A 156 10.76 -6.40 -0.99
N TYR A 157 9.71 -6.63 -1.79
CA TYR A 157 9.77 -6.98 -3.20
C TYR A 157 8.83 -6.05 -4.00
N PRO A 158 9.24 -4.82 -4.31
CA PRO A 158 8.38 -3.90 -5.05
C PRO A 158 8.22 -4.32 -6.50
N LEU A 159 6.99 -4.32 -7.00
CA LEU A 159 6.69 -4.48 -8.42
C LEU A 159 6.89 -3.14 -9.12
N ALA A 160 8.10 -2.92 -9.63
CA ALA A 160 8.56 -1.62 -10.13
C ALA A 160 8.33 -1.40 -11.63
N SER A 161 7.81 -2.39 -12.34
CA SER A 161 7.64 -2.28 -13.80
C SER A 161 6.29 -2.82 -14.24
N GLU A 162 5.79 -2.25 -15.33
CA GLU A 162 4.61 -2.77 -16.00
C GLU A 162 4.91 -4.07 -16.76
N MET A 163 3.86 -4.82 -17.07
CA MET A 163 3.98 -6.05 -17.82
C MET A 163 4.40 -5.78 -19.26
N ASN A 164 5.41 -6.49 -19.72
CA ASN A 164 5.88 -6.40 -21.08
C ASN A 164 5.15 -7.41 -21.96
N MET A 165 4.05 -6.96 -22.60
CA MET A 165 3.23 -7.76 -23.51
C MET A 165 3.34 -7.27 -24.96
N ASP A 166 3.40 -8.19 -25.91
CA ASP A 166 3.15 -7.87 -27.32
C ASP A 166 1.64 -7.63 -27.57
N LEU A 167 1.33 -6.96 -28.69
CA LEU A 167 -0.05 -6.58 -29.05
C LEU A 167 -1.01 -7.77 -29.09
N LEU A 168 -0.55 -8.92 -29.53
CA LEU A 168 -1.39 -10.12 -29.61
C LEU A 168 -1.70 -10.66 -28.21
N THR A 169 -0.73 -10.68 -27.32
CA THR A 169 -0.93 -11.08 -25.92
C THR A 169 -1.86 -10.10 -25.20
N MET A 170 -1.76 -8.79 -25.47
CA MET A 170 -2.69 -7.79 -24.95
C MET A 170 -4.13 -8.04 -25.44
N ALA A 171 -4.30 -8.34 -26.74
CA ALA A 171 -5.61 -8.65 -27.30
C ALA A 171 -6.22 -9.91 -26.67
N VAL A 172 -5.41 -10.94 -26.47
CA VAL A 172 -5.82 -12.18 -25.79
C VAL A 172 -6.20 -11.92 -24.32
N GLN A 173 -5.47 -11.08 -23.61
CA GLN A 173 -5.80 -10.67 -22.25
C GLN A 173 -7.16 -9.96 -22.18
N LEU A 174 -7.44 -9.06 -23.13
CA LEU A 174 -8.74 -8.38 -23.20
C LEU A 174 -9.90 -9.36 -23.49
N LEU A 175 -9.67 -10.38 -24.31
CA LEU A 175 -10.67 -11.43 -24.58
C LEU A 175 -10.90 -12.29 -23.32
N LYS A 176 -9.84 -12.65 -22.59
CA LYS A 176 -9.94 -13.36 -21.31
C LYS A 176 -10.81 -12.59 -20.32
N LEU A 177 -10.57 -11.30 -20.16
CA LEU A 177 -11.37 -10.44 -19.26
C LEU A 177 -12.84 -10.31 -19.66
N LYS A 178 -13.19 -10.70 -20.89
CA LYS A 178 -14.59 -10.80 -21.39
C LYS A 178 -15.15 -12.23 -21.35
N GLY A 179 -14.41 -13.18 -20.78
CA GLY A 179 -14.82 -14.58 -20.70
C GLY A 179 -14.62 -15.38 -21.99
N HIS A 180 -13.85 -14.85 -22.94
CA HIS A 180 -13.58 -15.51 -24.22
C HIS A 180 -12.15 -16.02 -24.24
N THR A 181 -11.93 -17.25 -23.77
CA THR A 181 -10.63 -17.91 -23.80
C THR A 181 -10.74 -19.29 -24.42
N GLY A 182 -9.64 -19.72 -25.05
CA GLY A 182 -9.45 -21.08 -25.51
C GLY A 182 -8.04 -21.53 -25.10
N SER A 183 -7.77 -22.82 -25.11
CA SER A 183 -6.53 -23.42 -24.61
C SER A 183 -5.25 -22.79 -25.17
N TRP A 184 -5.25 -22.36 -26.44
CA TRP A 184 -4.10 -21.65 -27.02
C TRP A 184 -3.90 -20.26 -26.39
N ALA A 185 -4.99 -19.52 -26.15
CA ALA A 185 -4.96 -18.20 -25.55
C ALA A 185 -4.48 -18.27 -24.10
N GLU A 186 -4.98 -19.23 -23.35
CA GLU A 186 -4.56 -19.52 -21.97
C GLU A 186 -3.07 -19.86 -21.91
N HIS A 187 -2.60 -20.78 -22.76
CA HIS A 187 -1.18 -21.14 -22.80
C HIS A 187 -0.28 -19.93 -23.09
N ARG A 188 -0.73 -19.03 -23.99
CA ARG A 188 0.00 -17.81 -24.32
C ARG A 188 0.10 -16.86 -23.12
N LEU A 189 -1.00 -16.66 -22.42
CA LEU A 189 -1.04 -15.82 -21.22
C LEU A 189 -0.19 -16.40 -20.09
N HIS A 190 -0.31 -17.66 -19.79
CA HIS A 190 0.54 -18.35 -18.80
C HIS A 190 2.02 -18.20 -19.15
N THR A 191 2.40 -18.34 -20.44
CA THR A 191 3.80 -18.15 -20.84
C THR A 191 4.27 -16.70 -20.59
N ALA A 192 3.41 -15.71 -20.86
CA ALA A 192 3.73 -14.31 -20.60
C ALA A 192 3.84 -14.01 -19.11
N TYR A 193 2.89 -14.49 -18.29
CA TYR A 193 2.92 -14.27 -16.84
C TYR A 193 4.05 -15.03 -16.13
N ARG A 194 4.43 -16.24 -16.59
CA ARG A 194 5.65 -16.94 -16.10
C ARG A 194 6.92 -16.15 -16.35
N ARG A 195 7.00 -15.47 -17.50
CA ARG A 195 8.13 -14.59 -17.81
C ARG A 195 8.13 -13.38 -16.88
N GLU A 196 6.95 -12.79 -16.58
CA GLU A 196 6.83 -11.70 -15.62
C GLU A 196 7.16 -12.16 -14.20
N TRP A 197 6.69 -13.33 -13.78
CA TRP A 197 7.08 -13.92 -12.49
C TRP A 197 8.60 -14.01 -12.37
N LYS A 198 9.26 -14.59 -13.39
CA LYS A 198 10.72 -14.71 -13.40
C LYS A 198 11.42 -13.35 -13.41
N LYS A 199 10.87 -12.37 -14.08
CA LYS A 199 11.40 -11.00 -14.11
C LYS A 199 11.36 -10.35 -12.71
N HIS A 200 10.28 -10.50 -11.98
CA HIS A 200 10.11 -9.88 -10.67
C HIS A 200 10.82 -10.64 -9.54
N PHE A 201 10.73 -11.95 -9.54
CA PHE A 201 11.17 -12.76 -8.41
C PHE A 201 12.43 -13.60 -8.69
N GLY A 202 12.86 -13.66 -9.94
CA GLY A 202 14.09 -14.34 -10.37
C GLY A 202 14.10 -15.83 -9.98
N SER A 203 15.15 -16.22 -9.28
CA SER A 203 15.33 -17.57 -8.73
C SER A 203 14.99 -17.66 -7.24
N THR A 204 14.35 -16.64 -6.66
CA THR A 204 13.97 -16.68 -5.25
C THR A 204 12.92 -17.77 -5.03
N GLU A 205 13.21 -18.68 -4.13
CA GLU A 205 12.29 -19.75 -3.75
C GLU A 205 11.39 -19.28 -2.61
N PHE A 206 10.08 -19.42 -2.81
CA PHE A 206 9.07 -19.16 -1.79
C PHE A 206 8.41 -20.47 -1.35
N ALA A 207 8.16 -20.61 -0.06
CA ALA A 207 7.40 -21.74 0.48
C ALA A 207 5.90 -21.60 0.20
N CYS A 208 5.40 -20.35 0.15
CA CYS A 208 4.06 -20.02 -0.30
C CYS A 208 3.98 -18.55 -0.73
N VAL A 209 2.93 -18.25 -1.48
CA VAL A 209 2.57 -16.91 -1.92
C VAL A 209 1.16 -16.56 -1.44
N ILE A 210 1.00 -15.39 -0.85
CA ILE A 210 -0.26 -14.88 -0.32
C ILE A 210 -0.68 -13.68 -1.16
N HIS A 211 -1.75 -13.82 -1.93
CA HIS A 211 -2.40 -12.69 -2.58
C HIS A 211 -3.38 -12.05 -1.60
N TYR A 212 -2.85 -11.16 -0.75
CA TYR A 212 -3.62 -10.57 0.34
C TYR A 212 -4.69 -9.59 -0.16
N ASN A 213 -4.38 -8.78 -1.18
CA ASN A 213 -5.35 -7.84 -1.76
C ASN A 213 -6.54 -8.55 -2.47
N GLY A 214 -6.27 -9.68 -3.14
CA GLY A 214 -7.27 -10.66 -3.58
C GLY A 214 -8.09 -10.36 -4.84
N TYR A 215 -7.89 -9.24 -5.56
CA TYR A 215 -8.78 -8.88 -6.68
C TYR A 215 -8.14 -8.10 -7.85
N GLU A 216 -6.90 -7.73 -7.79
CA GLU A 216 -6.27 -6.95 -8.86
C GLU A 216 -5.88 -7.83 -10.06
N ALA A 217 -6.36 -7.51 -11.25
CA ALA A 217 -6.28 -8.39 -12.42
C ALA A 217 -4.85 -8.82 -12.79
N TYR A 218 -3.91 -7.88 -12.83
CA TYR A 218 -2.52 -8.16 -13.18
C TYR A 218 -1.86 -9.08 -12.17
N THR A 219 -1.92 -8.74 -10.89
CA THR A 219 -1.24 -9.46 -9.83
C THR A 219 -1.91 -10.79 -9.52
N THR A 220 -3.24 -10.89 -9.66
CA THR A 220 -3.95 -12.17 -9.56
C THR A 220 -3.38 -13.18 -10.57
N SER A 221 -3.27 -12.80 -11.85
CA SER A 221 -2.71 -13.67 -12.88
C SER A 221 -1.19 -13.86 -12.76
N LEU A 222 -0.46 -12.87 -12.25
CA LEU A 222 0.98 -12.99 -12.00
C LEU A 222 1.29 -14.02 -10.90
N LEU A 223 0.59 -13.91 -9.77
CA LEU A 223 0.82 -14.77 -8.61
C LEU A 223 0.27 -16.19 -8.82
N GLU A 224 -0.66 -16.37 -9.76
CA GLU A 224 -1.12 -17.68 -10.23
C GLU A 224 0.01 -18.52 -10.82
N GLU A 225 1.06 -17.90 -11.34
CA GLU A 225 2.23 -18.57 -11.91
C GLU A 225 3.32 -18.91 -10.88
N ALA A 226 3.10 -18.65 -9.60
CA ALA A 226 4.04 -19.02 -8.57
C ALA A 226 4.28 -20.54 -8.52
N PRO A 227 5.54 -21.01 -8.50
CA PRO A 227 5.87 -22.45 -8.49
C PRO A 227 5.75 -23.07 -7.08
N CYS A 228 4.90 -22.54 -6.22
CA CYS A 228 4.67 -22.97 -4.84
C CYS A 228 3.18 -22.79 -4.47
N PRO A 229 2.72 -23.32 -3.33
CA PRO A 229 1.36 -23.11 -2.85
C PRO A 229 0.97 -21.64 -2.78
N ARG A 230 -0.26 -21.33 -3.23
CA ARG A 230 -0.80 -19.97 -3.35
C ARG A 230 -2.10 -19.86 -2.58
N SER A 231 -2.27 -18.75 -1.87
CA SER A 231 -3.53 -18.38 -1.26
C SER A 231 -4.05 -17.04 -1.78
N ILE A 232 -5.37 -16.92 -1.91
CA ILE A 232 -6.04 -15.67 -2.26
C ILE A 232 -7.00 -15.30 -1.14
N TRP A 233 -6.90 -14.04 -0.67
CA TRP A 233 -7.72 -13.54 0.42
C TRP A 233 -8.95 -12.81 -0.11
N ILE A 234 -10.05 -12.85 0.67
CA ILE A 234 -11.32 -12.25 0.31
C ILE A 234 -11.76 -11.38 1.49
N HIS A 235 -11.69 -10.06 1.29
CA HIS A 235 -11.95 -9.06 2.31
C HIS A 235 -13.36 -8.46 2.24
N ASN A 236 -14.13 -8.78 1.19
CA ASN A 236 -15.47 -8.23 1.00
C ASN A 236 -16.37 -9.23 0.24
N ASP A 237 -17.66 -8.97 0.18
CA ASP A 237 -18.59 -9.73 -0.65
C ASP A 237 -18.33 -9.44 -2.14
N MET A 238 -17.50 -10.28 -2.77
CA MET A 238 -17.06 -10.11 -4.15
C MET A 238 -18.22 -10.26 -5.14
N ALA A 239 -19.27 -11.01 -4.81
CA ALA A 239 -20.47 -11.08 -5.65
C ALA A 239 -21.18 -9.73 -5.71
N ARG A 240 -21.34 -9.06 -4.58
CA ARG A 240 -21.90 -7.69 -4.53
C ARG A 240 -21.00 -6.66 -5.16
N GLU A 241 -19.68 -6.77 -5.01
CA GLU A 241 -18.73 -5.88 -5.69
C GLU A 241 -18.85 -5.98 -7.22
N VAL A 242 -19.04 -7.19 -7.76
CA VAL A 242 -19.28 -7.41 -9.19
C VAL A 242 -20.62 -6.82 -9.63
N HIS A 243 -21.71 -7.15 -8.93
CA HIS A 243 -23.07 -6.82 -9.40
C HIS A 243 -23.49 -5.38 -9.09
N LEU A 244 -23.07 -4.81 -7.96
CA LEU A 244 -23.52 -3.48 -7.54
C LEU A 244 -22.57 -2.37 -7.96
N LYS A 245 -21.25 -2.61 -7.91
CA LYS A 245 -20.26 -1.60 -8.29
C LYS A 245 -19.70 -1.78 -9.70
N GLY A 246 -19.68 -3.01 -10.22
CA GLY A 246 -19.12 -3.31 -11.53
C GLY A 246 -17.62 -3.06 -11.66
N ASN A 247 -16.91 -2.95 -10.54
CA ASN A 247 -15.47 -2.65 -10.50
C ASN A 247 -14.58 -3.89 -10.48
N MET A 248 -15.19 -5.09 -10.39
CA MET A 248 -14.48 -6.37 -10.38
C MET A 248 -14.83 -7.21 -11.60
N ASN A 249 -13.84 -7.96 -12.10
CA ASN A 249 -14.03 -8.84 -13.24
C ASN A 249 -14.47 -10.24 -12.77
N PRO A 250 -15.71 -10.70 -13.10
CA PRO A 250 -16.23 -11.98 -12.61
C PRO A 250 -15.48 -13.18 -13.21
N TYR A 251 -14.99 -13.09 -14.44
CA TYR A 251 -14.25 -14.17 -15.09
C TYR A 251 -12.88 -14.39 -14.43
N LEU A 252 -12.20 -13.30 -14.12
CA LEU A 252 -10.93 -13.34 -13.39
C LEU A 252 -11.09 -13.95 -12.00
N LEU A 253 -12.09 -13.48 -11.23
CA LEU A 253 -12.35 -13.99 -9.88
C LEU A 253 -12.72 -15.48 -9.92
N LYS A 254 -13.57 -15.88 -10.86
CA LYS A 254 -13.93 -17.29 -11.05
C LYS A 254 -12.69 -18.15 -11.31
N GLU A 255 -11.81 -17.73 -12.21
CA GLU A 255 -10.58 -18.44 -12.52
C GLU A 255 -9.66 -18.51 -11.30
N ALA A 256 -9.42 -17.38 -10.62
CA ALA A 256 -8.57 -17.33 -9.44
C ALA A 256 -9.05 -18.29 -8.34
N TYR A 257 -10.35 -18.35 -8.07
CA TYR A 257 -10.90 -19.27 -7.06
C TYR A 257 -10.89 -20.74 -7.48
N HIS A 258 -10.63 -21.03 -8.77
CA HIS A 258 -10.40 -22.41 -9.25
C HIS A 258 -8.92 -22.80 -9.28
N THR A 259 -8.01 -21.84 -9.44
CA THR A 259 -6.57 -22.10 -9.66
C THR A 259 -5.73 -21.95 -8.41
N TYR A 260 -6.10 -21.04 -7.49
CA TYR A 260 -5.40 -20.91 -6.23
C TYR A 260 -5.64 -22.12 -5.32
N ASP A 261 -4.59 -22.53 -4.59
CA ASP A 261 -4.63 -23.73 -3.76
C ASP A 261 -5.51 -23.53 -2.50
N HIS A 262 -5.52 -22.30 -1.97
CA HIS A 262 -6.31 -21.92 -0.80
C HIS A 262 -7.04 -20.60 -1.03
N ILE A 263 -8.31 -20.58 -0.61
CA ILE A 263 -9.17 -19.39 -0.62
C ILE A 263 -9.44 -18.99 0.82
N VAL A 264 -9.12 -17.74 1.18
CA VAL A 264 -9.15 -17.28 2.57
C VAL A 264 -10.11 -16.11 2.73
N PRO A 265 -11.41 -16.36 2.96
CA PRO A 265 -12.34 -15.30 3.36
C PRO A 265 -12.09 -14.88 4.81
N VAL A 266 -12.30 -13.59 5.09
CA VAL A 266 -12.11 -13.01 6.42
C VAL A 266 -13.31 -13.21 7.36
N SER A 267 -14.41 -13.76 6.86
CA SER A 267 -15.59 -14.15 7.67
C SER A 267 -16.34 -15.30 7.01
N GLU A 268 -17.12 -16.03 7.82
CA GLU A 268 -17.96 -17.15 7.35
C GLU A 268 -19.02 -16.71 6.34
N ASP A 269 -19.55 -15.50 6.48
CA ASP A 269 -20.58 -14.95 5.61
C ASP A 269 -20.12 -14.80 4.15
N LEU A 270 -18.81 -14.71 3.92
CA LEU A 270 -18.22 -14.61 2.58
C LEU A 270 -18.11 -15.97 1.86
N ILE A 271 -18.29 -17.09 2.56
CA ILE A 271 -18.14 -18.42 1.96
C ILE A 271 -19.22 -18.66 0.91
N GLN A 272 -20.48 -18.45 1.31
CA GLN A 272 -21.62 -18.77 0.44
C GLN A 272 -21.59 -17.97 -0.88
N PRO A 273 -21.36 -16.63 -0.88
CA PRO A 273 -21.21 -15.88 -2.11
C PRO A 273 -20.12 -16.43 -3.04
N VAL A 274 -18.97 -16.80 -2.48
CA VAL A 274 -17.83 -17.31 -3.26
C VAL A 274 -18.13 -18.68 -3.89
N VAL A 275 -18.77 -19.56 -3.15
CA VAL A 275 -19.14 -20.89 -3.66
C VAL A 275 -20.29 -20.80 -4.68
N SER A 276 -21.35 -20.03 -4.40
CA SER A 276 -22.53 -19.98 -5.25
C SER A 276 -22.33 -19.19 -6.53
N GLU A 277 -21.61 -18.06 -6.46
CA GLU A 277 -21.44 -17.17 -7.63
C GLU A 277 -20.23 -17.57 -8.49
N PHE A 278 -19.11 -17.93 -7.85
CA PHE A 278 -17.88 -18.22 -8.58
C PHE A 278 -17.56 -19.72 -8.68
N GLY A 279 -18.33 -20.58 -8.02
CA GLY A 279 -18.15 -22.04 -8.08
C GLY A 279 -16.88 -22.54 -7.40
N ALA A 280 -16.42 -21.82 -6.37
CA ALA A 280 -15.21 -22.20 -5.62
C ALA A 280 -15.40 -23.53 -4.88
N ASP A 281 -14.35 -24.35 -4.85
CA ASP A 281 -14.35 -25.60 -4.10
C ASP A 281 -14.30 -25.33 -2.58
N ARG A 282 -15.38 -25.72 -1.89
CA ARG A 282 -15.51 -25.54 -0.43
C ARG A 282 -14.36 -26.15 0.37
N SER A 283 -13.74 -27.22 -0.14
CA SER A 283 -12.63 -27.91 0.53
C SER A 283 -11.33 -27.09 0.56
N ARG A 284 -11.20 -26.10 -0.33
CA ARG A 284 -10.07 -25.16 -0.38
C ARG A 284 -10.30 -23.89 0.44
N ILE A 285 -11.48 -23.72 1.02
CA ILE A 285 -11.84 -22.51 1.75
C ILE A 285 -11.53 -22.69 3.23
N THR A 286 -10.71 -21.79 3.76
CA THR A 286 -10.40 -21.68 5.20
C THR A 286 -10.62 -20.24 5.64
N VAL A 287 -11.49 -20.04 6.63
CA VAL A 287 -11.73 -18.70 7.19
C VAL A 287 -10.58 -18.31 8.11
N ILE A 288 -10.04 -17.12 7.89
CA ILE A 288 -9.07 -16.49 8.80
C ILE A 288 -9.55 -15.07 9.07
N HIS A 289 -9.99 -14.83 10.29
CA HIS A 289 -10.47 -13.52 10.70
C HIS A 289 -9.36 -12.48 10.71
N ASN A 290 -9.73 -11.24 10.39
CA ASN A 290 -8.83 -10.12 10.54
C ASN A 290 -8.42 -9.97 12.01
N CYS A 291 -7.14 -9.81 12.27
CA CYS A 291 -6.68 -9.38 13.58
C CYS A 291 -6.86 -7.88 13.75
N HIS A 292 -6.94 -7.46 14.99
CA HIS A 292 -7.09 -6.07 15.35
C HIS A 292 -6.06 -5.72 16.40
N ASP A 293 -5.24 -4.72 16.10
CA ASP A 293 -4.29 -4.18 17.06
C ASP A 293 -5.03 -3.29 18.07
N TYR A 294 -5.64 -3.95 19.05
CA TYR A 294 -6.39 -3.30 20.11
C TYR A 294 -5.52 -2.33 20.94
N GLN A 295 -4.25 -2.69 21.20
CA GLN A 295 -3.36 -1.87 21.98
C GLN A 295 -3.04 -0.54 21.29
N SER A 296 -2.67 -0.58 20.02
CA SER A 296 -2.44 0.64 19.23
C SER A 296 -3.69 1.52 19.13
N VAL A 297 -4.88 0.92 18.99
CA VAL A 297 -6.14 1.68 18.96
C VAL A 297 -6.39 2.36 20.29
N LEU A 298 -6.18 1.64 21.41
CA LEU A 298 -6.33 2.19 22.75
C LEU A 298 -5.34 3.32 23.01
N GLU A 299 -4.05 3.13 22.72
CA GLU A 299 -3.02 4.16 22.85
C GLU A 299 -3.35 5.41 22.04
N ARG A 300 -3.73 5.24 20.78
CA ARG A 300 -4.15 6.35 19.91
C ARG A 300 -5.39 7.06 20.42
N SER A 301 -6.29 6.39 21.14
CA SER A 301 -7.49 6.98 21.73
C SER A 301 -7.19 7.87 22.96
N LEU A 302 -6.06 7.63 23.61
CA LEU A 302 -5.61 8.42 24.75
C LEU A 302 -4.90 9.72 24.35
N ALA A 303 -4.51 9.84 23.07
CA ALA A 303 -3.93 11.07 22.57
C ALA A 303 -4.94 12.24 22.66
N PRO A 304 -4.49 13.48 22.83
CA PRO A 304 -5.38 14.63 22.75
C PRO A 304 -6.01 14.71 21.34
N VAL A 305 -7.24 15.19 21.28
CA VAL A 305 -7.83 15.55 19.96
C VAL A 305 -6.98 16.67 19.38
N ALA A 306 -6.40 16.44 18.22
CA ALA A 306 -5.57 17.40 17.49
C ALA A 306 -6.10 17.59 16.09
N PHE A 307 -6.43 18.82 15.76
CA PHE A 307 -6.78 19.23 14.40
C PHE A 307 -5.62 20.01 13.81
N ASN A 308 -5.30 19.73 12.57
CA ASN A 308 -4.25 20.35 11.78
C ASN A 308 -4.77 20.83 10.44
N GLU A 309 -3.89 21.34 9.59
CA GLU A 309 -4.23 21.84 8.25
C GLU A 309 -4.85 20.75 7.34
N ASP A 310 -4.58 19.47 7.62
CA ASP A 310 -5.12 18.32 6.87
C ASP A 310 -6.52 17.93 7.36
N THR A 311 -7.04 18.52 8.44
CA THR A 311 -8.37 18.21 8.95
C THR A 311 -9.43 18.93 8.12
N LEU A 312 -10.23 18.15 7.38
CA LEU A 312 -11.27 18.66 6.50
C LEU A 312 -12.65 18.31 7.05
N SER A 313 -13.46 19.32 7.36
CA SER A 313 -14.81 19.18 7.90
C SER A 313 -15.79 20.14 7.22
N ASN A 314 -17.11 19.82 7.28
CA ASN A 314 -18.17 20.73 6.85
C ASN A 314 -18.43 21.87 7.83
N VAL A 315 -17.87 21.80 9.03
CA VAL A 315 -17.95 22.85 10.08
C VAL A 315 -16.55 23.36 10.42
N SER A 316 -16.46 24.50 11.11
CA SER A 316 -15.17 25.01 11.59
C SER A 316 -14.56 24.06 12.65
N LEU A 317 -13.24 24.07 12.77
CA LEU A 317 -12.54 23.25 13.78
C LEU A 317 -12.89 23.68 15.21
N GLU A 318 -13.21 24.97 15.42
CA GLU A 318 -13.69 25.50 16.69
C GLU A 318 -15.07 24.93 17.05
N THR A 319 -15.98 24.85 16.09
CA THR A 319 -17.30 24.23 16.26
C THR A 319 -17.15 22.75 16.58
N LEU A 320 -16.31 22.03 15.83
CA LEU A 320 -16.05 20.61 16.06
C LEU A 320 -15.50 20.38 17.48
N GLN A 321 -14.52 21.19 17.91
CA GLN A 321 -13.96 21.09 19.25
C GLN A 321 -15.01 21.38 20.33
N SER A 322 -15.82 22.42 20.14
CA SER A 322 -16.90 22.80 21.07
C SER A 322 -17.93 21.68 21.23
N VAL A 323 -18.30 21.00 20.14
CA VAL A 323 -19.22 19.85 20.18
C VAL A 323 -18.60 18.68 20.93
N LEU A 324 -17.33 18.38 20.68
CA LEU A 324 -16.62 17.28 21.37
C LEU A 324 -16.44 17.54 22.88
N ASP A 325 -16.33 18.80 23.30
CA ASP A 325 -16.18 19.18 24.70
C ASP A 325 -17.53 19.38 25.43
N SER A 326 -18.65 19.35 24.71
CA SER A 326 -19.99 19.47 25.28
C SER A 326 -20.48 18.16 25.92
N ASP A 327 -21.46 18.26 26.83
CA ASP A 327 -22.17 17.11 27.42
C ASP A 327 -23.30 16.58 26.54
N ALA A 328 -23.53 17.18 25.36
CA ALA A 328 -24.55 16.74 24.42
C ALA A 328 -24.27 15.31 23.91
N PRO A 329 -25.30 14.47 23.74
CA PRO A 329 -25.12 13.12 23.19
C PRO A 329 -24.51 13.19 21.78
N LYS A 330 -23.50 12.35 21.53
CA LYS A 330 -22.75 12.30 20.27
C LYS A 330 -22.76 10.90 19.70
N PHE A 331 -23.34 10.76 18.51
CA PHE A 331 -23.30 9.54 17.74
C PHE A 331 -22.20 9.63 16.70
N ILE A 332 -21.53 8.53 16.40
CA ILE A 332 -20.44 8.50 15.43
C ILE A 332 -20.56 7.33 14.47
N SER A 333 -20.20 7.58 13.22
CA SER A 333 -20.00 6.56 12.21
C SER A 333 -18.65 6.77 11.53
N ILE A 334 -17.90 5.70 11.29
CA ILE A 334 -16.61 5.75 10.60
C ILE A 334 -16.65 4.86 9.38
N GLY A 335 -16.40 5.41 8.20
CA GLY A 335 -16.38 4.66 6.95
C GLY A 335 -16.34 5.57 5.73
N ARG A 336 -15.70 5.12 4.65
CA ARG A 336 -15.57 5.90 3.40
C ARG A 336 -16.92 6.40 2.92
N PHE A 337 -16.93 7.58 2.28
CA PHE A 337 -18.14 8.10 1.60
C PHE A 337 -18.38 7.32 0.29
N SER A 338 -18.91 6.12 0.42
CA SER A 338 -19.13 5.17 -0.67
C SER A 338 -20.48 4.48 -0.53
N PRO A 339 -21.06 3.94 -1.64
CA PRO A 339 -22.44 3.43 -1.65
C PRO A 339 -22.70 2.35 -0.60
N GLU A 340 -21.75 1.43 -0.39
CA GLU A 340 -21.90 0.32 0.55
C GLU A 340 -22.03 0.75 2.00
N LYS A 341 -21.53 1.94 2.38
CA LYS A 341 -21.57 2.45 3.76
C LYS A 341 -22.94 3.01 4.16
N GLY A 342 -23.79 3.33 3.19
CA GLY A 342 -25.18 3.69 3.44
C GLY A 342 -25.38 4.97 4.26
N HIS A 343 -24.48 5.97 4.11
CA HIS A 343 -24.54 7.21 4.89
C HIS A 343 -25.85 7.97 4.70
N LYS A 344 -26.43 7.96 3.50
CA LYS A 344 -27.74 8.60 3.27
C LYS A 344 -28.84 7.99 4.17
N ARG A 345 -28.89 6.66 4.26
CA ARG A 345 -29.82 5.95 5.15
C ARG A 345 -29.60 6.31 6.62
N LEU A 346 -28.31 6.47 7.02
CA LEU A 346 -27.96 6.89 8.37
C LEU A 346 -28.45 8.31 8.65
N LEU A 347 -28.25 9.23 7.72
CA LEU A 347 -28.71 10.62 7.83
C LEU A 347 -30.23 10.71 7.94
N ASP A 348 -30.97 9.96 7.11
CA ASP A 348 -32.44 9.93 7.16
C ASP A 348 -32.95 9.35 8.49
N ALA A 349 -32.30 8.32 9.03
CA ALA A 349 -32.63 7.74 10.33
C ALA A 349 -32.30 8.71 11.48
N PHE A 350 -31.15 9.40 11.40
CA PHE A 350 -30.78 10.40 12.39
C PHE A 350 -31.74 11.58 12.40
N GLU A 351 -32.18 12.06 11.23
CA GLU A 351 -33.22 13.11 11.11
C GLU A 351 -34.51 12.77 11.88
N GLN A 352 -34.93 11.49 11.84
CA GLN A 352 -36.13 11.06 12.58
C GLN A 352 -35.86 11.04 14.10
N TYR A 353 -34.72 10.52 14.53
CA TYR A 353 -34.31 10.48 15.93
C TYR A 353 -34.16 11.88 16.52
N TRP A 354 -33.50 12.78 15.78
CA TRP A 354 -33.22 14.15 16.19
C TRP A 354 -34.49 14.96 16.49
N LYS A 355 -35.61 14.69 15.82
CA LYS A 355 -36.90 15.38 16.10
C LYS A 355 -37.36 15.25 17.55
N GLU A 356 -37.05 14.11 18.18
CA GLU A 356 -37.40 13.81 19.56
C GLU A 356 -36.25 14.14 20.53
N HIS A 357 -35.01 14.22 20.00
CA HIS A 357 -33.78 14.43 20.76
C HIS A 357 -32.92 15.53 20.12
N PRO A 358 -33.36 16.79 20.12
CA PRO A 358 -32.75 17.87 19.34
C PRO A 358 -31.34 18.28 19.78
N ASP A 359 -30.89 17.87 20.97
CA ASP A 359 -29.54 18.18 21.46
C ASP A 359 -28.48 17.17 20.97
N THR A 360 -28.89 16.09 20.28
CA THR A 360 -27.97 15.03 19.83
C THR A 360 -27.20 15.44 18.59
N TRP A 361 -25.93 15.08 18.52
CA TRP A 361 -25.04 15.28 17.38
C TRP A 361 -24.77 13.98 16.65
N LEU A 362 -24.60 14.05 15.33
CA LEU A 362 -24.08 12.96 14.50
C LEU A 362 -22.77 13.38 13.87
N ILE A 363 -21.71 12.60 14.10
CA ILE A 363 -20.40 12.78 13.51
C ILE A 363 -20.14 11.62 12.54
N ILE A 364 -19.89 11.92 11.27
CA ILE A 364 -19.50 10.92 10.27
C ILE A 364 -18.07 11.19 9.86
N ILE A 365 -17.17 10.25 10.10
CA ILE A 365 -15.77 10.31 9.67
C ILE A 365 -15.59 9.37 8.49
N GLY A 366 -15.28 9.94 7.32
CA GLY A 366 -14.99 9.17 6.12
C GLY A 366 -13.66 9.62 5.53
N GLY A 367 -12.89 8.75 4.97
CA GLY A 367 -11.73 9.15 4.18
C GLY A 367 -12.12 9.58 2.77
N VAL A 368 -11.26 9.26 1.82
CA VAL A 368 -11.54 9.44 0.38
C VAL A 368 -12.75 8.58 -0.02
N GLY A 369 -13.68 9.17 -0.79
CA GLY A 369 -14.84 8.48 -1.33
C GLY A 369 -15.63 9.42 -2.25
N ASP A 370 -16.21 8.85 -3.31
CA ASP A 370 -16.85 9.63 -4.40
C ASP A 370 -18.16 10.30 -3.97
N LEU A 371 -18.76 9.85 -2.84
CA LEU A 371 -20.06 10.34 -2.39
C LEU A 371 -20.01 11.43 -1.31
N TYR A 372 -18.84 12.02 -1.03
CA TYR A 372 -18.76 13.07 -0.01
C TYR A 372 -19.65 14.27 -0.35
N ASP A 373 -19.56 14.80 -1.58
CA ASP A 373 -20.32 15.98 -1.99
C ASP A 373 -21.84 15.70 -2.04
N GLU A 374 -22.24 14.50 -2.47
CA GLU A 374 -23.64 14.07 -2.44
C GLU A 374 -24.14 13.95 -1.00
N THR A 375 -23.33 13.36 -0.10
CA THR A 375 -23.66 13.23 1.33
C THR A 375 -23.79 14.61 1.98
N LEU A 376 -22.89 15.53 1.66
CA LEU A 376 -22.93 16.91 2.15
C LEU A 376 -24.18 17.67 1.65
N ALA A 377 -24.52 17.50 0.38
CA ALA A 377 -25.73 18.09 -0.19
C ALA A 377 -27.00 17.53 0.47
N HIS A 378 -27.03 16.22 0.73
CA HIS A 378 -28.14 15.58 1.44
C HIS A 378 -28.24 16.09 2.89
N THR A 379 -27.12 16.18 3.60
CA THR A 379 -27.05 16.74 4.97
C THR A 379 -27.66 18.13 5.04
N ARG A 380 -27.29 19.02 4.11
CA ARG A 380 -27.78 20.40 4.05
C ARG A 380 -29.31 20.51 3.82
N ALA A 381 -29.92 19.50 3.25
CA ALA A 381 -31.36 19.46 3.03
C ALA A 381 -32.17 19.00 4.27
N LEU A 382 -31.49 18.46 5.27
CA LEU A 382 -32.13 17.99 6.51
C LEU A 382 -32.36 19.14 7.50
N ARG A 383 -33.38 19.04 8.34
CA ARG A 383 -33.62 20.00 9.43
C ARG A 383 -32.55 19.89 10.52
N ALA A 384 -32.01 18.68 10.72
CA ALA A 384 -30.92 18.41 11.65
C ALA A 384 -29.55 18.83 11.14
N SER A 385 -29.44 19.54 10.00
CA SER A 385 -28.17 19.89 9.33
C SER A 385 -27.13 20.49 10.26
N ASP A 386 -27.54 21.36 11.18
CA ASP A 386 -26.66 22.05 12.12
C ASP A 386 -26.13 21.12 13.25
N HIS A 387 -26.68 19.92 13.36
CA HIS A 387 -26.29 18.89 14.31
C HIS A 387 -25.57 17.69 13.64
N ILE A 388 -25.15 17.85 12.37
CA ILE A 388 -24.46 16.81 11.61
C ILE A 388 -23.09 17.31 11.18
N ILE A 389 -22.06 16.62 11.62
CA ILE A 389 -20.66 16.91 11.28
C ILE A 389 -20.12 15.83 10.35
N LEU A 390 -19.65 16.23 9.18
CA LEU A 390 -18.97 15.37 8.21
C LEU A 390 -17.48 15.69 8.22
N ILE A 391 -16.64 14.75 8.62
CA ILE A 391 -15.19 14.88 8.61
C ILE A 391 -14.64 14.06 7.44
N ARG A 392 -14.12 14.75 6.41
CA ARG A 392 -13.56 14.13 5.22
C ARG A 392 -12.13 13.60 5.47
N ALA A 393 -11.34 14.30 6.30
CA ALA A 393 -9.99 13.88 6.65
C ALA A 393 -9.68 14.27 8.09
N VAL A 394 -9.04 13.38 8.81
CA VAL A 394 -8.46 13.59 10.14
C VAL A 394 -7.34 12.59 10.37
N THR A 395 -6.23 13.04 10.92
CA THR A 395 -5.03 12.21 11.13
C THR A 395 -5.27 11.09 12.14
N ASN A 396 -5.94 11.39 13.24
CA ASN A 396 -6.28 10.38 14.26
C ASN A 396 -7.75 10.50 14.68
N PRO A 397 -8.63 9.60 14.21
CA PRO A 397 -10.04 9.62 14.58
C PRO A 397 -10.33 9.03 15.98
N MET A 398 -9.37 8.31 16.60
CA MET A 398 -9.61 7.55 17.82
C MET A 398 -9.99 8.42 19.04
N PRO A 399 -9.37 9.61 19.28
CA PRO A 399 -9.79 10.49 20.37
C PRO A 399 -11.20 11.09 20.15
N ILE A 400 -11.62 11.27 18.89
CA ILE A 400 -12.99 11.71 18.56
C ILE A 400 -13.97 10.58 18.87
N LEU A 401 -13.67 9.37 18.39
CA LEU A 401 -14.48 8.17 18.67
C LEU A 401 -14.69 7.98 20.17
N LYS A 402 -13.62 8.09 20.96
CA LYS A 402 -13.68 7.93 22.43
C LYS A 402 -14.59 8.95 23.13
N ARG A 403 -14.82 10.11 22.56
CA ARG A 403 -15.67 11.17 23.10
C ARG A 403 -17.14 11.06 22.64
N CYS A 404 -17.48 10.05 21.86
CA CYS A 404 -18.83 9.81 21.40
C CYS A 404 -19.49 8.71 22.22
N ASP A 405 -20.81 8.78 22.36
CA ASP A 405 -21.60 7.90 23.22
C ASP A 405 -22.10 6.64 22.50
N LEU A 406 -22.27 6.71 21.17
CA LEU A 406 -22.81 5.61 20.40
C LEU A 406 -22.14 5.50 19.02
N PHE A 407 -21.65 4.31 18.70
CA PHE A 407 -21.15 3.99 17.36
C PHE A 407 -22.26 3.42 16.49
N LEU A 408 -22.41 3.97 15.27
CA LEU A 408 -23.43 3.57 14.31
C LEU A 408 -22.78 2.98 13.04
N LEU A 409 -23.25 1.80 12.64
CA LEU A 409 -22.84 1.16 11.38
C LEU A 409 -24.06 1.00 10.47
N SER A 410 -24.06 1.75 9.36
CA SER A 410 -25.18 1.77 8.39
C SER A 410 -24.87 1.01 7.10
N SER A 411 -23.77 0.28 7.04
CA SER A 411 -23.34 -0.43 5.84
C SER A 411 -24.38 -1.43 5.34
N TYR A 412 -24.53 -1.53 4.03
CA TYR A 412 -25.38 -2.55 3.40
C TYR A 412 -24.72 -3.94 3.45
N TYR A 413 -23.40 -3.98 3.38
CA TYR A 413 -22.59 -5.18 3.50
C TYR A 413 -21.18 -4.84 3.95
N GLU A 414 -20.52 -5.78 4.60
CA GLU A 414 -19.14 -5.72 5.04
C GLU A 414 -18.50 -7.10 4.82
N GLY A 415 -17.19 -7.15 4.73
CA GLY A 415 -16.47 -8.41 4.82
C GLY A 415 -16.40 -8.88 6.27
N GLN A 416 -15.54 -8.24 7.02
CA GLN A 416 -15.55 -8.26 8.49
C GLN A 416 -15.52 -6.81 8.94
N GLY A 417 -16.57 -6.35 9.58
CA GLY A 417 -16.72 -4.94 9.94
C GLY A 417 -15.68 -4.47 10.95
N ILE A 418 -14.44 -4.25 10.50
CA ILE A 418 -13.29 -3.86 11.33
C ILE A 418 -13.59 -2.60 12.13
N VAL A 419 -14.36 -1.68 11.55
CA VAL A 419 -14.76 -0.45 12.23
C VAL A 419 -15.60 -0.71 13.48
N LEU A 420 -16.31 -1.85 13.57
CA LEU A 420 -16.99 -2.26 14.80
C LEU A 420 -16.01 -2.60 15.92
N MET A 421 -14.84 -3.14 15.56
CA MET A 421 -13.80 -3.45 16.53
C MET A 421 -13.21 -2.17 17.14
N LEU A 422 -13.25 -1.05 16.41
CA LEU A 422 -12.84 0.25 16.95
C LEU A 422 -13.76 0.73 18.06
N SER A 423 -15.06 0.37 18.03
CA SER A 423 -16.01 0.78 19.05
C SER A 423 -15.75 0.12 20.42
N LEU A 424 -14.95 -0.97 20.46
CA LEU A 424 -14.55 -1.64 21.70
C LEU A 424 -13.66 -0.78 22.63
N ILE A 425 -13.16 0.35 22.15
CA ILE A 425 -12.44 1.31 23.03
C ILE A 425 -13.34 1.92 24.12
N HIS A 426 -14.67 1.77 24.01
CA HIS A 426 -15.62 2.24 25.01
C HIS A 426 -15.86 1.21 26.12
N ILE A 427 -15.35 -0.01 25.99
CA ILE A 427 -15.40 -1.07 27.01
C ILE A 427 -14.13 -1.03 27.85
#